data_bf798cd47380f3e2c1b699d8c79ccd8b
#
_entry.id   bf798cd47380f3e2c1b699d8c79ccd8b
#
_cell.length_a   1.000
_cell.length_b   1.000
_cell.length_c   1.000
_cell.angle_alpha   90.00
_cell.angle_beta   90.00
_cell.angle_gamma   90.00
#
_symmetry.space_group_name_H-M   'P 1'
#
loop_
_entity.id
_entity.type
_entity.pdbx_description
1 polymer ?
#
loop_
_entity_poly.entity_id
_entity_poly.type
_entity_poly.pdbx_seq_one_letter_code
_entity_poly.pdbx_strand_id
1 'polypeptide(L)'
;MLIHHYTIHITGLQGFSARTLQLIDKYSKSIENGRTNFPRYTLSEHSGICKAGSPLIGASIIASYARTSLEASCNASKSKECSPTNWQIDELQEKLIEKWAKAAKLWVENSEAILRRTYGPMIAQGAEAKVYYRSGDPSVVKERASIYSTTQKALEAIALYNYLFPETAMLVTGFTRDSDKLMRIILTQPYVCCKRLATKDEIDEMVMAKGFRDNKNGEGINYISKRLALEDMHPANVFIDEVTEKPICIDCIVKFIN
;
A
#
# COMPACT_ATOMS: atom_id res chain seq x y z
N MET A 1 17.81 1.31 -18.75
CA MET A 1 18.57 2.57 -18.60
C MET A 1 17.96 3.54 -17.58
N LEU A 2 16.71 3.37 -17.12
CA LEU A 2 16.05 4.21 -16.09
C LEU A 2 16.27 3.76 -14.64
N ILE A 3 16.65 2.50 -14.42
CA ILE A 3 16.94 1.93 -13.10
C ILE A 3 18.18 2.57 -12.44
N HIS A 4 19.15 3.01 -13.24
CA HIS A 4 20.37 3.64 -12.71
C HIS A 4 20.13 5.02 -12.06
N HIS A 5 19.12 5.77 -12.48
CA HIS A 5 18.84 7.08 -11.89
C HIS A 5 18.15 6.98 -10.53
N TYR A 6 17.34 5.93 -10.29
CA TYR A 6 16.70 5.70 -9.01
C TYR A 6 17.65 5.14 -7.95
N THR A 7 18.60 4.30 -8.34
CA THR A 7 19.60 3.74 -7.43
C THR A 7 20.51 4.82 -6.83
N ILE A 8 20.80 5.89 -7.57
CA ILE A 8 21.67 6.99 -7.11
C ILE A 8 20.94 7.89 -6.09
N HIS A 9 19.61 8.06 -6.21
CA HIS A 9 18.83 8.81 -5.22
C HIS A 9 18.49 7.99 -3.97
N ILE A 10 18.51 6.67 -4.04
CA ILE A 10 18.24 5.77 -2.91
C ILE A 10 19.37 5.78 -1.87
N THR A 11 20.60 6.09 -2.24
CA THR A 11 21.72 6.16 -1.29
C THR A 11 21.62 7.27 -0.26
N GLY A 12 20.72 8.24 -0.43
CA GLY A 12 20.40 9.29 0.55
C GLY A 12 19.22 8.95 1.50
N LEU A 13 18.62 7.79 1.35
CA LEU A 13 17.41 7.37 2.08
C LEU A 13 17.75 6.63 3.38
N GLN A 14 18.28 7.32 4.34
CA GLN A 14 18.46 6.81 5.70
C GLN A 14 17.11 6.77 6.44
N GLY A 15 16.23 5.84 6.15
CA GLY A 15 14.93 5.80 6.85
C GLY A 15 14.12 4.53 6.61
N PHE A 16 14.29 3.89 5.46
CA PHE A 16 13.81 2.53 5.25
C PHE A 16 14.88 1.54 5.67
N SER A 17 14.47 0.43 6.29
CA SER A 17 15.40 -0.69 6.44
C SER A 17 15.86 -1.11 5.04
N ALA A 18 17.12 -1.46 4.90
CA ALA A 18 17.67 -1.97 3.62
C ALA A 18 16.80 -3.09 3.04
N ARG A 19 16.09 -3.79 3.91
CA ARG A 19 15.16 -4.86 3.61
C ARG A 19 13.84 -4.37 3.03
N THR A 20 13.24 -3.29 3.55
CA THR A 20 12.03 -2.68 2.99
C THR A 20 12.33 -2.14 1.60
N LEU A 21 13.48 -1.51 1.40
CA LEU A 21 13.95 -1.05 0.09
C LEU A 21 14.14 -2.21 -0.90
N GLN A 22 14.70 -3.34 -0.46
CA GLN A 22 14.83 -4.54 -1.30
C GLN A 22 13.46 -5.14 -1.69
N LEU A 23 12.48 -5.12 -0.78
CA LEU A 23 11.12 -5.59 -1.06
C LEU A 23 10.40 -4.67 -2.05
N ILE A 24 10.52 -3.36 -1.88
CA ILE A 24 9.96 -2.36 -2.79
C ILE A 24 10.59 -2.49 -4.18
N ASP A 25 11.92 -2.64 -4.27
CA ASP A 25 12.65 -2.83 -5.52
C ASP A 25 12.27 -4.15 -6.21
N LYS A 26 12.18 -5.24 -5.45
CA LYS A 26 11.73 -6.54 -5.96
C LYS A 26 10.30 -6.50 -6.48
N TYR A 27 9.40 -5.81 -5.78
CA TYR A 27 8.02 -5.60 -6.20
C TYR A 27 7.95 -4.77 -7.49
N SER A 28 8.68 -3.66 -7.57
CA SER A 28 8.74 -2.81 -8.76
C SER A 28 9.26 -3.58 -9.98
N LYS A 29 10.32 -4.38 -9.82
CA LYS A 29 10.87 -5.25 -10.87
C LYS A 29 9.89 -6.35 -11.28
N SER A 30 9.08 -6.87 -10.35
CA SER A 30 8.04 -7.86 -10.66
C SER A 30 6.94 -7.27 -11.53
N ILE A 31 6.53 -6.02 -11.28
CA ILE A 31 5.56 -5.30 -12.11
C ILE A 31 6.15 -5.02 -13.50
N GLU A 32 7.36 -4.48 -13.57
CA GLU A 32 8.04 -4.15 -14.83
C GLU A 32 8.25 -5.37 -15.73
N ASN A 33 8.52 -6.53 -15.14
CA ASN A 33 8.74 -7.78 -15.88
C ASN A 33 7.44 -8.52 -16.24
N GLY A 34 6.26 -7.95 -15.97
CA GLY A 34 4.96 -8.55 -16.31
C GLY A 34 4.68 -9.91 -15.66
N ARG A 35 5.40 -10.23 -14.57
CA ARG A 35 5.23 -11.49 -13.81
C ARG A 35 4.01 -11.50 -12.91
N THR A 36 3.39 -10.35 -12.70
CA THR A 36 2.06 -10.24 -12.12
C THR A 36 1.06 -10.33 -13.27
N ASN A 37 0.06 -11.17 -13.17
CA ASN A 37 -1.05 -11.28 -14.13
C ASN A 37 -1.95 -10.03 -14.09
N PHE A 38 -1.34 -8.85 -14.07
CA PHE A 38 -2.08 -7.61 -14.26
C PHE A 38 -2.62 -7.60 -15.69
N PRO A 39 -3.91 -7.33 -15.88
CA PRO A 39 -4.43 -7.08 -17.21
C PRO A 39 -3.57 -5.99 -17.86
N ARG A 40 -3.02 -6.27 -19.03
CA ARG A 40 -2.14 -5.35 -19.80
C ARG A 40 -2.73 -3.95 -20.01
N TYR A 41 -4.03 -3.82 -19.85
CA TYR A 41 -4.80 -2.57 -19.98
C TYR A 41 -4.45 -1.51 -18.94
N THR A 42 -4.18 -1.89 -17.70
CA THR A 42 -3.83 -0.93 -16.64
C THR A 42 -2.44 -0.31 -16.83
N LEU A 43 -1.53 -1.02 -17.47
CA LEU A 43 -0.16 -0.56 -17.73
C LEU A 43 -0.06 0.34 -18.97
N SER A 44 -0.88 0.12 -20.02
CA SER A 44 -0.79 0.87 -21.27
C SER A 44 -1.44 2.25 -21.20
N GLU A 45 -2.57 2.39 -20.50
CA GLU A 45 -3.24 3.69 -20.34
C GLU A 45 -2.54 4.59 -19.31
N HIS A 46 -1.81 4.01 -18.35
CA HIS A 46 -1.03 4.72 -17.34
C HIS A 46 0.48 4.78 -17.65
N SER A 47 0.87 4.52 -18.89
CA SER A 47 2.28 4.51 -19.33
C SER A 47 3.04 5.84 -19.03
N GLY A 48 2.32 6.94 -18.89
CA GLY A 48 2.87 8.23 -18.45
C GLY A 48 3.30 8.26 -16.98
N ILE A 49 2.61 7.50 -16.11
CA ILE A 49 2.85 7.46 -14.66
C ILE A 49 3.96 6.46 -14.32
N CYS A 50 4.00 5.34 -15.02
CA CYS A 50 5.08 4.34 -14.85
C CYS A 50 6.46 4.85 -15.30
N LYS A 51 6.52 5.79 -16.27
CA LYS A 51 7.78 6.42 -16.69
C LYS A 51 8.39 7.35 -15.65
N ALA A 52 7.60 7.86 -14.70
CA ALA A 52 8.05 8.73 -13.61
C ALA A 52 8.44 7.98 -12.31
N GLY A 53 8.42 6.64 -12.31
CA GLY A 53 8.60 5.80 -11.12
C GLY A 53 7.26 5.51 -10.43
N SER A 54 7.19 4.39 -9.71
CA SER A 54 5.99 3.99 -8.98
C SER A 54 5.61 5.08 -7.96
N PRO A 55 4.34 5.56 -7.92
CA PRO A 55 3.89 6.51 -6.92
C PRO A 55 4.11 6.03 -5.47
N LEU A 56 4.07 4.72 -5.24
CA LEU A 56 4.41 4.11 -3.96
C LEU A 56 5.86 4.41 -3.57
N ILE A 57 6.80 4.23 -4.49
CA ILE A 57 8.23 4.49 -4.24
C ILE A 57 8.45 5.98 -4.02
N GLY A 58 7.89 6.84 -4.88
CA GLY A 58 8.01 8.29 -4.74
C GLY A 58 7.51 8.81 -3.39
N ALA A 59 6.31 8.41 -2.97
CA ALA A 59 5.74 8.76 -1.69
C ALA A 59 6.57 8.21 -0.51
N SER A 60 7.06 6.97 -0.63
CA SER A 60 7.90 6.34 0.39
C SER A 60 9.23 7.07 0.60
N ILE A 61 9.85 7.54 -0.49
CA ILE A 61 11.07 8.36 -0.45
C ILE A 61 10.80 9.67 0.31
N ILE A 62 9.71 10.35 -0.02
CA ILE A 62 9.35 11.63 0.60
C ILE A 62 9.03 11.45 2.08
N ALA A 63 8.29 10.40 2.43
CA ALA A 63 7.97 10.10 3.83
C ALA A 63 9.23 9.81 4.65
N SER A 64 10.18 9.08 4.08
CA SER A 64 11.48 8.82 4.72
C SER A 64 12.31 10.10 4.91
N TYR A 65 12.37 10.95 3.88
CA TYR A 65 13.05 12.25 3.96
C TYR A 65 12.45 13.14 5.05
N ALA A 66 11.13 13.21 5.16
CA ALA A 66 10.43 13.96 6.18
C ALA A 66 10.85 13.53 7.60
N ARG A 67 10.86 12.22 7.86
CA ARG A 67 11.32 11.65 9.14
C ARG A 67 12.75 12.03 9.44
N THR A 68 13.67 11.75 8.52
CA THR A 68 15.11 11.99 8.71
C THR A 68 15.39 13.48 8.94
N SER A 69 14.68 14.37 8.24
CA SER A 69 14.83 15.82 8.40
C SER A 69 14.40 16.30 9.78
N LEU A 70 13.30 15.77 10.33
CA LEU A 70 12.86 16.09 11.68
C LEU A 70 13.81 15.55 12.74
N GLU A 71 14.25 14.29 12.62
CA GLU A 71 15.21 13.66 13.51
C GLU A 71 16.53 14.44 13.55
N ALA A 72 17.04 14.87 12.38
CA ALA A 72 18.25 15.69 12.29
C ALA A 72 18.08 17.05 12.95
N SER A 73 16.92 17.70 12.79
CA SER A 73 16.62 19.00 13.43
C SER A 73 16.55 18.87 14.95
N CYS A 74 15.96 17.81 15.46
CA CYS A 74 15.94 17.50 16.89
C CYS A 74 17.35 17.28 17.44
N ASN A 75 18.16 16.49 16.77
CA ASN A 75 19.55 16.22 17.20
C ASN A 75 20.42 17.49 17.21
N ALA A 76 20.20 18.40 16.27
CA ALA A 76 20.94 19.66 16.20
C ALA A 76 20.60 20.62 17.35
N SER A 77 19.41 20.52 17.93
CA SER A 77 18.97 21.41 19.03
C SER A 77 19.61 21.14 20.39
N LYS A 78 20.50 20.13 20.50
CA LYS A 78 21.23 19.74 21.73
C LYS A 78 20.38 19.50 23.00
N SER A 79 19.05 19.45 22.87
CA SER A 79 18.19 19.07 23.98
C SER A 79 18.11 17.54 24.06
N LYS A 80 18.50 16.98 25.19
CA LYS A 80 18.56 15.52 25.43
C LYS A 80 17.22 14.78 25.30
N GLU A 81 16.12 15.48 25.08
CA GLU A 81 14.76 14.93 25.04
C GLU A 81 14.00 15.20 23.72
N CYS A 82 14.68 15.66 22.68
CA CYS A 82 14.03 15.97 21.42
C CYS A 82 14.02 14.77 20.47
N SER A 83 13.02 13.89 20.62
CA SER A 83 12.66 12.96 19.57
C SER A 83 11.31 13.39 19.00
N PRO A 84 11.17 13.50 17.65
CA PRO A 84 9.89 13.88 17.07
C PRO A 84 8.84 12.79 17.35
N THR A 85 7.63 13.22 17.70
CA THR A 85 6.50 12.31 17.87
C THR A 85 6.03 11.76 16.52
N ASN A 86 5.36 10.61 16.54
CA ASN A 86 4.76 10.07 15.32
C ASN A 86 3.80 11.07 14.64
N TRP A 87 3.06 11.84 15.41
CA TRP A 87 2.17 12.87 14.89
C TRP A 87 2.93 13.98 14.12
N GLN A 88 4.02 14.50 14.66
CA GLN A 88 4.85 15.50 13.99
C GLN A 88 5.49 14.95 12.70
N ILE A 89 5.91 13.70 12.75
CA ILE A 89 6.46 12.99 11.59
C ILE A 89 5.38 12.86 10.51
N ASP A 90 4.18 12.40 10.87
CA ASP A 90 3.10 12.16 9.93
C ASP A 90 2.59 13.46 9.29
N GLU A 91 2.42 14.52 10.08
CA GLU A 91 2.02 15.85 9.57
C GLU A 91 3.00 16.36 8.50
N LEU A 92 4.32 16.21 8.74
CA LEU A 92 5.30 16.61 7.74
C LEU A 92 5.31 15.68 6.53
N GLN A 93 5.14 14.38 6.72
CA GLN A 93 5.03 13.40 5.65
C GLN A 93 3.84 13.72 4.74
N GLU A 94 2.66 13.91 5.30
CA GLU A 94 1.47 14.27 4.55
C GLU A 94 1.65 15.58 3.77
N LYS A 95 2.18 16.62 4.40
CA LYS A 95 2.42 17.93 3.78
C LYS A 95 3.37 17.83 2.57
N LEU A 96 4.45 17.08 2.70
CA LEU A 96 5.42 16.91 1.62
C LEU A 96 4.90 16.00 0.51
N ILE A 97 4.18 14.94 0.85
CA ILE A 97 3.53 14.06 -0.12
C ILE A 97 2.46 14.84 -0.91
N GLU A 98 1.62 15.63 -0.24
CA GLU A 98 0.63 16.47 -0.92
C GLU A 98 1.27 17.42 -1.93
N LYS A 99 2.32 18.14 -1.52
CA LYS A 99 3.07 19.04 -2.40
C LYS A 99 3.63 18.32 -3.63
N TRP A 100 4.25 17.18 -3.40
CA TRP A 100 4.80 16.35 -4.47
C TRP A 100 3.70 15.79 -5.37
N ALA A 101 2.63 15.23 -4.81
CA ALA A 101 1.55 14.63 -5.56
C ALA A 101 0.83 15.67 -6.45
N LYS A 102 0.68 16.91 -5.98
CA LYS A 102 0.16 18.02 -6.80
C LYS A 102 1.08 18.31 -7.99
N ALA A 103 2.39 18.40 -7.77
CA ALA A 103 3.37 18.60 -8.83
C ALA A 103 3.44 17.43 -9.83
N ALA A 104 3.30 16.20 -9.34
CA ALA A 104 3.31 14.98 -10.14
C ALA A 104 1.94 14.65 -10.79
N LYS A 105 0.90 15.48 -10.59
CA LYS A 105 -0.48 15.23 -11.05
C LYS A 105 -1.10 13.94 -10.51
N LEU A 106 -0.71 13.57 -9.31
CA LEU A 106 -1.23 12.42 -8.54
C LEU A 106 -2.21 12.86 -7.45
N TRP A 107 -2.44 14.16 -7.30
CA TRP A 107 -3.38 14.70 -6.33
C TRP A 107 -4.78 14.82 -6.93
N VAL A 108 -5.77 14.26 -6.23
CA VAL A 108 -7.17 14.26 -6.66
C VAL A 108 -7.96 15.15 -5.72
N GLU A 109 -8.47 16.28 -6.25
CA GLU A 109 -9.43 17.11 -5.52
C GLU A 109 -10.83 16.53 -5.65
N ASN A 110 -11.66 16.68 -4.60
CA ASN A 110 -13.03 16.15 -4.57
C ASN A 110 -13.10 14.66 -4.99
N SER A 111 -12.26 13.84 -4.36
CA SER A 111 -12.04 12.44 -4.74
C SER A 111 -13.32 11.66 -4.94
N GLU A 112 -14.31 11.79 -4.06
CA GLU A 112 -15.56 11.02 -4.17
C GLU A 112 -16.29 11.27 -5.50
N ALA A 113 -16.45 12.53 -5.92
CA ALA A 113 -17.11 12.87 -7.17
C ALA A 113 -16.32 12.38 -8.38
N ILE A 114 -14.98 12.52 -8.34
CA ILE A 114 -14.08 12.09 -9.42
C ILE A 114 -14.04 10.57 -9.50
N LEU A 115 -13.89 9.87 -8.38
CA LEU A 115 -13.80 8.42 -8.37
C LEU A 115 -15.11 7.77 -8.82
N ARG A 116 -16.28 8.29 -8.37
CA ARG A 116 -17.59 7.82 -8.87
C ARG A 116 -17.74 8.01 -10.37
N ARG A 117 -17.34 9.16 -10.90
CA ARG A 117 -17.44 9.44 -12.35
C ARG A 117 -16.50 8.57 -13.16
N THR A 118 -15.28 8.36 -12.69
CA THR A 118 -14.22 7.68 -13.44
C THR A 118 -14.33 6.16 -13.33
N TYR A 119 -14.56 5.65 -12.12
CA TYR A 119 -14.47 4.22 -11.80
C TYR A 119 -15.82 3.58 -11.44
N GLY A 120 -16.91 4.33 -11.51
CA GLY A 120 -18.25 3.83 -11.23
C GLY A 120 -18.72 4.08 -9.80
N PRO A 121 -19.88 3.50 -9.42
CA PRO A 121 -20.47 3.71 -8.11
C PRO A 121 -19.56 3.16 -6.98
N MET A 122 -19.74 3.71 -5.78
CA MET A 122 -19.17 3.14 -4.58
C MET A 122 -19.94 1.85 -4.26
N ILE A 123 -19.26 0.71 -4.24
CA ILE A 123 -19.86 -0.61 -4.02
C ILE A 123 -19.68 -1.11 -2.58
N ALA A 124 -18.71 -0.56 -1.85
CA ALA A 124 -18.47 -0.90 -0.45
C ALA A 124 -17.84 0.29 0.28
N GLN A 125 -18.13 0.38 1.57
CA GLN A 125 -17.52 1.32 2.49
C GLN A 125 -17.31 0.65 3.84
N GLY A 126 -16.07 0.62 4.30
CA GLY A 126 -15.67 0.20 5.64
C GLY A 126 -15.11 1.37 6.45
N ALA A 127 -14.55 1.05 7.63
CA ALA A 127 -13.90 2.04 8.48
C ALA A 127 -12.65 2.65 7.79
N GLU A 128 -11.94 1.84 7.02
CA GLU A 128 -10.63 2.21 6.44
C GLU A 128 -10.68 2.59 4.98
N ALA A 129 -11.66 2.08 4.22
CA ALA A 129 -11.68 2.26 2.77
C ALA A 129 -13.08 2.44 2.21
N LYS A 130 -13.16 3.25 1.14
CA LYS A 130 -14.27 3.27 0.19
C LYS A 130 -13.83 2.55 -1.08
N VAL A 131 -14.67 1.71 -1.65
CA VAL A 131 -14.38 0.92 -2.85
C VAL A 131 -15.30 1.32 -3.97
N TYR A 132 -14.72 1.65 -5.12
CA TYR A 132 -15.42 2.05 -6.33
C TYR A 132 -15.20 1.00 -7.42
N TYR A 133 -16.27 0.67 -8.14
CA TYR A 133 -16.21 -0.31 -9.22
C TYR A 133 -17.27 -0.07 -10.27
N ARG A 134 -16.90 -0.19 -11.52
CA ARG A 134 -17.82 -0.27 -12.66
C ARG A 134 -17.83 -1.68 -13.17
N SER A 135 -19.03 -2.25 -13.33
CA SER A 135 -19.19 -3.61 -13.85
C SER A 135 -18.44 -3.79 -15.17
N GLY A 136 -17.64 -4.84 -15.25
CA GLY A 136 -16.81 -5.15 -16.40
C GLY A 136 -15.39 -4.56 -16.37
N ASP A 137 -15.08 -3.66 -15.44
CA ASP A 137 -13.71 -3.18 -15.30
C ASP A 137 -12.81 -4.28 -14.69
N PRO A 138 -11.54 -4.37 -15.11
CA PRO A 138 -10.62 -5.41 -14.62
C PRO A 138 -10.11 -5.12 -13.21
N SER A 139 -10.43 -3.97 -12.63
CA SER A 139 -9.93 -3.54 -11.33
C SER A 139 -10.94 -2.72 -10.54
N VAL A 140 -10.80 -2.75 -9.24
CA VAL A 140 -11.46 -1.83 -8.30
C VAL A 140 -10.54 -0.69 -7.93
N VAL A 141 -11.12 0.42 -7.49
CA VAL A 141 -10.38 1.55 -6.91
C VAL A 141 -10.77 1.69 -5.45
N LYS A 142 -9.77 1.77 -4.58
CA LYS A 142 -9.94 1.97 -3.14
C LYS A 142 -9.42 3.36 -2.74
N GLU A 143 -10.21 4.11 -2.01
CA GLU A 143 -9.79 5.30 -1.29
C GLU A 143 -9.57 4.91 0.16
N ARG A 144 -8.31 4.75 0.56
CA ARG A 144 -7.93 4.16 1.85
C ARG A 144 -7.41 5.19 2.84
N ALA A 145 -7.91 5.14 4.07
CA ALA A 145 -7.35 5.83 5.21
C ALA A 145 -6.03 5.20 5.65
N SER A 146 -5.15 6.01 6.25
CA SER A 146 -4.06 5.47 7.03
C SER A 146 -4.55 5.15 8.45
N ILE A 147 -4.51 3.89 8.83
CA ILE A 147 -4.73 3.44 10.22
C ILE A 147 -3.42 3.30 10.99
N TYR A 148 -2.32 3.58 10.31
CA TYR A 148 -0.99 3.45 10.86
C TYR A 148 -0.56 4.74 11.57
N SER A 149 0.41 4.62 12.44
CA SER A 149 0.94 5.75 13.20
C SER A 149 1.61 6.83 12.33
N THR A 150 1.93 6.51 11.09
CA THR A 150 2.49 7.44 10.10
C THR A 150 2.17 6.97 8.68
N THR A 151 2.11 7.91 7.74
CA THR A 151 1.93 7.64 6.30
C THR A 151 3.03 6.71 5.76
N GLN A 152 4.26 6.85 6.25
CA GLN A 152 5.35 5.93 5.90
C GLN A 152 5.01 4.48 6.23
N LYS A 153 4.40 4.23 7.38
CA LYS A 153 3.98 2.88 7.80
C LYS A 153 2.86 2.33 6.92
N ALA A 154 1.92 3.19 6.51
CA ALA A 154 0.88 2.81 5.56
C ALA A 154 1.46 2.36 4.21
N LEU A 155 2.41 3.13 3.66
CA LEU A 155 3.09 2.79 2.40
C LEU A 155 3.92 1.50 2.53
N GLU A 156 4.59 1.29 3.66
CA GLU A 156 5.33 0.06 3.97
C GLU A 156 4.39 -1.16 3.99
N ALA A 157 3.22 -1.04 4.63
CA ALA A 157 2.24 -2.11 4.67
C ALA A 157 1.71 -2.48 3.27
N ILE A 158 1.46 -1.49 2.40
CA ILE A 158 1.09 -1.73 1.00
C ILE A 158 2.21 -2.50 0.27
N ALA A 159 3.47 -2.10 0.46
CA ALA A 159 4.60 -2.79 -0.17
C ALA A 159 4.74 -4.25 0.31
N LEU A 160 4.55 -4.49 1.60
CA LEU A 160 4.58 -5.83 2.19
C LEU A 160 3.40 -6.69 1.73
N TYR A 161 2.20 -6.11 1.66
CA TYR A 161 1.02 -6.77 1.09
C TYR A 161 1.30 -7.23 -0.34
N ASN A 162 1.77 -6.32 -1.18
CA ASN A 162 2.06 -6.59 -2.59
C ASN A 162 3.15 -7.66 -2.78
N TYR A 163 4.09 -7.76 -1.84
CA TYR A 163 5.09 -8.82 -1.85
C TYR A 163 4.49 -10.20 -1.54
N LEU A 164 3.54 -10.27 -0.61
CA LEU A 164 2.91 -11.52 -0.19
C LEU A 164 1.78 -11.96 -1.13
N PHE A 165 1.03 -11.00 -1.69
CA PHE A 165 -0.16 -11.21 -2.50
C PHE A 165 -0.04 -10.48 -3.84
N PRO A 166 0.94 -10.87 -4.69
CA PRO A 166 1.18 -10.17 -5.95
C PRO A 166 0.01 -10.28 -6.94
N GLU A 167 -0.82 -11.31 -6.80
CA GLU A 167 -2.02 -11.53 -7.62
C GLU A 167 -3.09 -10.45 -7.42
N THR A 168 -3.13 -9.84 -6.26
CA THR A 168 -4.04 -8.74 -5.89
C THR A 168 -3.30 -7.48 -5.46
N ALA A 169 -2.10 -7.27 -5.99
CA ALA A 169 -1.29 -6.13 -5.61
C ALA A 169 -2.03 -4.79 -5.74
N MET A 170 -1.85 -3.93 -4.76
CA MET A 170 -2.42 -2.59 -4.68
C MET A 170 -1.47 -1.58 -5.31
N LEU A 171 -1.86 -0.96 -6.41
CA LEU A 171 -1.09 0.10 -7.06
C LEU A 171 -1.52 1.46 -6.52
N VAL A 172 -0.59 2.23 -5.98
CA VAL A 172 -0.83 3.63 -5.61
C VAL A 172 -1.00 4.43 -6.90
N THR A 173 -2.17 5.02 -7.10
CA THR A 173 -2.51 5.82 -8.28
C THR A 173 -2.77 7.28 -7.96
N GLY A 174 -2.89 7.64 -6.69
CA GLY A 174 -3.07 9.02 -6.28
C GLY A 174 -3.19 9.21 -4.78
N PHE A 175 -3.36 10.46 -4.42
CA PHE A 175 -3.56 10.93 -3.05
C PHE A 175 -4.66 11.98 -3.02
N THR A 176 -5.35 12.10 -1.89
CA THR A 176 -6.40 13.08 -1.67
C THR A 176 -6.52 13.43 -0.18
N ARG A 177 -7.37 14.40 0.14
CA ARG A 177 -7.90 14.58 1.49
C ARG A 177 -9.41 14.39 1.48
N ASP A 178 -9.91 13.74 2.51
CA ASP A 178 -11.35 13.62 2.72
C ASP A 178 -11.97 14.89 3.31
N SER A 179 -13.28 14.84 3.65
CA SER A 179 -14.00 15.95 4.29
C SER A 179 -13.38 16.40 5.60
N ASP A 180 -12.77 15.46 6.35
CA ASP A 180 -12.14 15.70 7.64
C ASP A 180 -10.68 16.15 7.53
N LYS A 181 -10.24 16.42 6.29
CA LYS A 181 -8.85 16.82 5.94
C LYS A 181 -7.80 15.74 6.20
N LEU A 182 -8.20 14.50 6.43
CA LEU A 182 -7.29 13.38 6.57
C LEU A 182 -6.80 12.92 5.20
N MET A 183 -5.50 12.65 5.10
CA MET A 183 -4.92 12.14 3.86
C MET A 183 -5.46 10.73 3.56
N ARG A 184 -5.77 10.50 2.30
CA ARG A 184 -6.20 9.21 1.75
C ARG A 184 -5.28 8.81 0.61
N ILE A 185 -5.00 7.51 0.53
CA ILE A 185 -4.25 6.92 -0.57
C ILE A 185 -5.25 6.29 -1.54
N ILE A 186 -5.16 6.65 -2.80
CA ILE A 186 -5.97 6.07 -3.87
C ILE A 186 -5.19 4.90 -4.46
N LEU A 187 -5.81 3.73 -4.43
CA LEU A 187 -5.24 2.46 -4.84
C LEU A 187 -6.08 1.84 -5.95
N THR A 188 -5.42 1.26 -6.93
CA THR A 188 -6.07 0.37 -7.90
C THR A 188 -5.65 -1.06 -7.60
N GLN A 189 -6.59 -1.99 -7.60
CA GLN A 189 -6.38 -3.40 -7.30
C GLN A 189 -7.14 -4.26 -8.30
N PRO A 190 -6.61 -5.41 -8.77
CA PRO A 190 -7.35 -6.34 -9.63
C PRO A 190 -8.71 -6.71 -9.02
N TYR A 191 -9.75 -6.71 -9.85
CA TYR A 191 -11.05 -7.24 -9.44
C TYR A 191 -10.98 -8.76 -9.35
N VAL A 192 -11.43 -9.31 -8.24
CA VAL A 192 -11.53 -10.76 -8.04
C VAL A 192 -12.99 -11.16 -8.15
N CYS A 193 -13.28 -12.05 -9.10
CA CYS A 193 -14.62 -12.63 -9.24
C CYS A 193 -14.82 -13.65 -8.11
N CYS A 194 -15.61 -13.26 -7.11
CA CYS A 194 -15.80 -14.05 -5.90
C CYS A 194 -16.84 -15.15 -6.12
N LYS A 195 -16.42 -16.42 -6.14
CA LYS A 195 -17.32 -17.58 -6.12
C LYS A 195 -18.01 -17.71 -4.75
N ARG A 196 -17.25 -17.58 -3.69
CA ARG A 196 -17.67 -17.60 -2.28
C ARG A 196 -16.54 -17.05 -1.39
N LEU A 197 -16.85 -16.81 -0.14
CA LEU A 197 -15.83 -16.52 0.87
C LEU A 197 -15.03 -17.81 1.18
N ALA A 198 -13.75 -17.65 1.51
CA ALA A 198 -12.92 -18.76 1.96
C ALA A 198 -13.31 -19.19 3.37
N THR A 199 -13.15 -20.46 3.67
CA THR A 199 -13.24 -20.98 5.04
C THR A 199 -11.96 -20.67 5.83
N LYS A 200 -12.02 -20.83 7.15
CA LYS A 200 -10.82 -20.67 8.00
C LYS A 200 -9.71 -21.63 7.58
N ASP A 201 -10.05 -22.89 7.29
CA ASP A 201 -9.07 -23.92 6.90
C ASP A 201 -8.38 -23.57 5.57
N GLU A 202 -9.14 -23.05 4.59
CA GLU A 202 -8.58 -22.61 3.32
C GLU A 202 -7.64 -21.40 3.49
N ILE A 203 -7.98 -20.49 4.41
CA ILE A 203 -7.11 -19.36 4.78
C ILE A 203 -5.84 -19.90 5.45
N ASP A 204 -5.97 -20.83 6.40
CA ASP A 204 -4.85 -21.44 7.10
C ASP A 204 -3.88 -22.08 6.11
N GLU A 205 -4.38 -22.92 5.19
CA GLU A 205 -3.56 -23.56 4.16
C GLU A 205 -2.83 -22.54 3.28
N MET A 206 -3.55 -21.50 2.82
CA MET A 206 -2.98 -20.43 1.98
C MET A 206 -1.83 -19.70 2.68
N VAL A 207 -1.98 -19.33 3.95
CA VAL A 207 -0.95 -18.58 4.68
C VAL A 207 0.18 -19.45 5.17
N MET A 208 -0.09 -20.72 5.52
CA MET A 208 0.93 -21.72 5.86
C MET A 208 1.86 -22.00 4.67
N ALA A 209 1.32 -22.08 3.47
CA ALA A 209 2.11 -22.22 2.23
C ALA A 209 3.06 -21.02 2.00
N LYS A 210 2.75 -19.84 2.57
CA LYS A 210 3.61 -18.64 2.55
C LYS A 210 4.58 -18.57 3.75
N GLY A 211 4.61 -19.60 4.62
CA GLY A 211 5.51 -19.68 5.77
C GLY A 211 5.01 -19.00 7.04
N PHE A 212 3.72 -18.76 7.13
CA PHE A 212 3.06 -18.27 8.35
C PHE A 212 2.49 -19.42 9.16
N ARG A 213 2.26 -19.18 10.42
CA ARG A 213 1.55 -20.06 11.35
C ARG A 213 0.50 -19.27 12.13
N ASP A 214 -0.52 -19.95 12.59
CA ASP A 214 -1.56 -19.35 13.42
C ASP A 214 -0.95 -18.74 14.69
N ASN A 215 -1.39 -17.54 15.03
CA ASN A 215 -1.03 -16.85 16.28
C ASN A 215 -2.06 -17.14 17.37
N LYS A 216 -1.82 -18.19 18.13
CA LYS A 216 -2.74 -18.61 19.22
C LYS A 216 -2.87 -17.59 20.35
N ASN A 217 -2.06 -16.54 20.38
CA ASN A 217 -2.07 -15.52 21.46
C ASN A 217 -3.12 -14.41 21.26
N GLY A 218 -3.81 -14.36 20.16
CA GLY A 218 -5.10 -13.68 20.00
C GLY A 218 -5.14 -12.15 19.94
N GLU A 219 -4.06 -11.43 20.10
CA GLU A 219 -4.04 -9.96 20.21
C GLU A 219 -4.22 -9.22 18.86
N GLY A 220 -5.29 -9.55 18.09
CA GLY A 220 -5.55 -8.92 16.78
C GLY A 220 -4.65 -9.42 15.65
N ILE A 221 -3.55 -10.10 15.96
CA ILE A 221 -2.65 -10.72 14.99
C ILE A 221 -3.15 -12.13 14.72
N ASN A 222 -3.56 -12.40 13.47
CA ASN A 222 -4.07 -13.72 13.09
C ASN A 222 -2.94 -14.73 12.84
N TYR A 223 -1.90 -14.31 12.11
CA TYR A 223 -0.81 -15.21 11.74
C TYR A 223 0.55 -14.52 11.88
N ILE A 224 1.57 -15.31 12.19
CA ILE A 224 2.93 -14.83 12.34
C ILE A 224 3.92 -15.72 11.56
N SER A 225 4.97 -15.10 11.04
CA SER A 225 6.16 -15.76 10.52
C SER A 225 7.38 -15.35 11.36
N LYS A 226 8.60 -15.68 10.94
CA LYS A 226 9.81 -15.21 11.63
C LYS A 226 9.95 -13.67 11.70
N ARG A 227 9.27 -12.94 10.86
CA ARG A 227 9.54 -11.50 10.66
C ARG A 227 8.30 -10.67 10.35
N LEU A 228 7.19 -11.30 9.98
CA LEU A 228 5.97 -10.62 9.58
C LEU A 228 4.78 -11.14 10.37
N ALA A 229 3.85 -10.23 10.63
CA ALA A 229 2.53 -10.53 11.14
C ALA A 229 1.49 -10.19 10.08
N LEU A 230 0.41 -11.00 10.05
CA LEU A 230 -0.81 -10.72 9.31
C LEU A 230 -1.93 -10.45 10.30
N GLU A 231 -2.61 -9.34 10.10
CA GLU A 231 -3.82 -8.96 10.83
C GLU A 231 -4.97 -8.85 9.85
N ASP A 232 -6.18 -8.90 10.35
CA ASP A 232 -7.41 -8.79 9.57
C ASP A 232 -7.59 -9.88 8.50
N MET A 233 -6.98 -11.05 8.72
CA MET A 233 -7.10 -12.23 7.86
C MET A 233 -8.34 -13.04 8.26
N HIS A 234 -9.47 -12.75 7.63
CA HIS A 234 -10.74 -13.42 7.88
C HIS A 234 -11.52 -13.66 6.58
N PRO A 235 -12.58 -14.48 6.58
CA PRO A 235 -13.30 -14.87 5.36
C PRO A 235 -13.76 -13.71 4.47
N ALA A 236 -14.15 -12.56 5.03
CA ALA A 236 -14.58 -11.42 4.21
C ALA A 236 -13.43 -10.74 3.45
N ASN A 237 -12.17 -11.03 3.80
CA ASN A 237 -10.97 -10.52 3.16
C ASN A 237 -10.26 -11.58 2.28
N VAL A 238 -10.81 -12.80 2.21
CA VAL A 238 -10.26 -13.88 1.35
C VAL A 238 -11.39 -14.53 0.56
N PHE A 239 -11.31 -14.40 -0.76
CA PHE A 239 -12.29 -14.94 -1.68
C PHE A 239 -11.78 -16.23 -2.32
N ILE A 240 -12.69 -17.16 -2.60
CA ILE A 240 -12.42 -18.22 -3.58
C ILE A 240 -12.71 -17.63 -4.95
N ASP A 241 -11.67 -17.50 -5.75
CA ASP A 241 -11.76 -16.98 -7.10
C ASP A 241 -12.53 -17.95 -8.00
N GLU A 242 -13.46 -17.42 -8.78
CA GLU A 242 -14.35 -18.22 -9.62
C GLU A 242 -13.60 -18.98 -10.73
N VAL A 243 -12.49 -18.42 -11.21
CA VAL A 243 -11.74 -18.98 -12.34
C VAL A 243 -10.71 -20.01 -11.88
N THR A 244 -9.95 -19.69 -10.83
CA THR A 244 -8.86 -20.54 -10.36
C THR A 244 -9.27 -21.51 -9.27
N GLU A 245 -10.43 -21.29 -8.66
CA GLU A 245 -10.96 -22.02 -7.49
C GLU A 245 -10.04 -22.00 -6.26
N LYS A 246 -9.11 -21.01 -6.22
CA LYS A 246 -8.15 -20.85 -5.14
C LYS A 246 -8.51 -19.70 -4.21
N PRO A 247 -8.11 -19.78 -2.93
CA PRO A 247 -8.24 -18.65 -2.03
C PRO A 247 -7.32 -17.51 -2.47
N ILE A 248 -7.88 -16.30 -2.58
CA ILE A 248 -7.20 -15.06 -2.96
C ILE A 248 -7.48 -14.02 -1.88
N CYS A 249 -6.44 -13.49 -1.26
CA CYS A 249 -6.55 -12.38 -0.32
C CYS A 249 -6.78 -11.08 -1.08
N ILE A 250 -7.82 -10.33 -0.68
CA ILE A 250 -8.15 -9.03 -1.28
C ILE A 250 -7.84 -7.86 -0.35
N ASP A 251 -7.69 -8.13 0.94
CA ASP A 251 -7.25 -7.16 1.96
C ASP A 251 -6.67 -7.86 3.18
N CYS A 252 -5.67 -7.27 3.78
CA CYS A 252 -5.16 -7.60 5.11
C CYS A 252 -4.10 -6.57 5.51
N ILE A 253 -3.73 -6.58 6.78
CA ILE A 253 -2.66 -5.76 7.32
C ILE A 253 -1.39 -6.62 7.41
N VAL A 254 -0.31 -6.16 6.78
CA VAL A 254 1.00 -6.81 6.86
C VAL A 254 1.98 -5.88 7.55
N LYS A 255 2.62 -6.35 8.61
CA LYS A 255 3.62 -5.57 9.34
C LYS A 255 4.82 -6.39 9.75
N PHE A 256 5.96 -5.74 9.98
CA PHE A 256 7.09 -6.37 10.64
C PHE A 256 6.75 -6.63 12.11
N ILE A 257 7.19 -7.78 12.62
CA ILE A 257 7.30 -8.04 14.06
C ILE A 257 8.74 -7.76 14.50
N ASN A 258 8.85 -7.09 15.63
CA ASN A 258 10.13 -6.75 16.28
C ASN A 258 10.78 -7.99 16.90
#